data_3d4a68f90cc1f3446522f48f4244e7c5
#
_entry.id   3d4a68f90cc1f3446522f48f4244e7c5
#
_cell.length_a   1.000
_cell.length_b   1.000
_cell.length_c   1.000
_cell.angle_alpha   90.00
_cell.angle_beta   90.00
_cell.angle_gamma   90.00
#
_symmetry.space_group_name_H-M   'P 1'
#
loop_
_entity.id
_entity.type
_entity.pdbx_description
1 polymer ?
#
loop_
_entity_poly.entity_id
_entity_poly.type
_entity_poly.pdbx_seq_one_letter_code
_entity_poly.pdbx_strand_id
1 'polypeptide(L)'
;GDTDATLATALRAEFPAARVVEDKSGKLHGWVSAILAYLDGREPDLDLPLDIRATAFQRKVWQELQKIPFGQTRTYAEIAKRIGQPTAARAVARACATNPAALVIPCHRVVREDGDLGGYRWGVERKEALLERERV
;
A
#
# COMPACT_ATOMS: atom_id res chain seq x y z
N GLY A 1 10.08 8.23 -0.44
CA GLY A 1 10.85 9.46 -0.46
C GLY A 1 12.22 9.24 -1.07
N ASP A 2 12.83 10.33 -1.50
CA ASP A 2 14.08 10.26 -2.24
C ASP A 2 15.32 10.42 -1.34
N THR A 3 15.12 10.92 -0.11
CA THR A 3 16.19 11.05 0.90
C THR A 3 15.70 10.63 2.28
N ASP A 4 16.62 10.25 3.15
CA ASP A 4 16.34 9.92 4.55
C ASP A 4 15.73 11.10 5.32
N ALA A 5 16.20 12.32 5.05
CA ALA A 5 15.67 13.54 5.65
C ALA A 5 14.19 13.76 5.26
N THR A 6 13.86 13.58 3.99
CA THR A 6 12.47 13.68 3.47
C THR A 6 11.57 12.64 4.11
N LEU A 7 12.03 11.40 4.21
CA LEU A 7 11.29 10.30 4.84
C LEU A 7 11.06 10.55 6.33
N ALA A 8 12.08 10.96 7.05
CA ALA A 8 11.98 11.26 8.48
C ALA A 8 11.02 12.43 8.75
N THR A 9 11.05 13.47 7.92
CA THR A 9 10.14 14.60 8.00
C THR A 9 8.70 14.17 7.76
N ALA A 10 8.44 13.38 6.73
CA ALA A 10 7.11 12.85 6.42
C ALA A 10 6.56 11.97 7.55
N LEU A 11 7.39 11.10 8.11
CA LEU A 11 7.01 10.21 9.20
C LEU A 11 6.66 11.00 10.47
N ARG A 12 7.43 12.01 10.82
CA ARG A 12 7.14 12.90 11.96
C ARG A 12 5.86 13.70 11.76
N ALA A 13 5.59 14.14 10.54
CA ALA A 13 4.36 14.85 10.21
C ALA A 13 3.12 13.95 10.32
N GLU A 14 3.25 12.68 9.92
CA GLU A 14 2.16 11.69 10.01
C GLU A 14 1.88 11.26 11.46
N PHE A 15 2.91 11.20 12.30
CA PHE A 15 2.82 10.79 13.71
C PHE A 15 3.38 11.87 14.65
N PRO A 16 2.72 13.04 14.76
CA PRO A 16 3.27 14.19 15.48
C PRO A 16 3.45 13.97 16.99
N ALA A 17 2.68 13.06 17.56
CA ALA A 17 2.78 12.69 18.98
C ALA A 17 3.75 11.53 19.26
N ALA A 18 4.33 10.92 18.20
CA ALA A 18 5.24 9.81 18.34
C ALA A 18 6.71 10.27 18.39
N ARG A 19 7.52 9.57 19.16
CA ARG A 19 8.97 9.72 19.14
C ARG A 19 9.53 8.85 18.00
N VAL A 20 10.01 9.49 16.95
CA VAL A 20 10.65 8.81 15.82
C VAL A 20 12.15 8.73 16.08
N VAL A 21 12.69 7.52 16.11
CA VAL A 21 14.11 7.25 16.32
C VAL A 21 14.64 6.30 15.25
N GLU A 22 15.93 6.44 14.94
CA GLU A 22 16.62 5.51 14.05
C GLU A 22 16.82 4.16 14.74
N ASP A 23 16.53 3.06 14.04
CA ASP A 23 16.84 1.71 14.54
C ASP A 23 18.33 1.38 14.39
N LYS A 24 19.10 1.66 15.43
CA LYS A 24 20.53 1.27 15.50
C LYS A 24 20.71 -0.15 16.05
N SER A 25 19.63 -0.78 16.53
CA SER A 25 19.68 -2.11 17.14
C SER A 25 19.58 -3.25 16.14
N GLY A 26 19.11 -2.96 14.93
CA GLY A 26 18.82 -3.97 13.89
C GLY A 26 17.55 -4.78 14.12
N LYS A 27 16.67 -4.39 15.04
CA LYS A 27 15.39 -5.07 15.30
C LYS A 27 14.49 -5.15 14.08
N LEU A 28 14.56 -4.14 13.20
CA LEU A 28 13.76 -4.07 11.97
C LEU A 28 14.42 -4.81 10.80
N HIS A 29 15.63 -5.35 10.97
CA HIS A 29 16.39 -5.98 9.89
C HIS A 29 15.62 -7.09 9.15
N GLY A 30 14.91 -7.96 9.87
CA GLY A 30 14.11 -9.02 9.27
C GLY A 30 12.97 -8.48 8.38
N TRP A 31 12.29 -7.43 8.82
CA TRP A 31 11.22 -6.80 8.04
C TRP A 31 11.76 -6.04 6.82
N VAL A 32 12.87 -5.34 6.98
CA VAL A 32 13.57 -4.67 5.87
C VAL A 32 14.01 -5.70 4.82
N SER A 33 14.59 -6.82 5.24
CA SER A 33 15.01 -7.89 4.34
C SER A 33 13.82 -8.50 3.58
N ALA A 34 12.68 -8.70 4.24
CA ALA A 34 11.45 -9.18 3.61
C ALA A 34 10.93 -8.20 2.55
N ILE A 35 10.91 -6.91 2.85
CA ILE A 35 10.51 -5.86 1.91
C ILE A 35 11.44 -5.84 0.69
N LEU A 36 12.75 -5.91 0.89
CA LEU A 36 13.72 -5.92 -0.20
C LEU A 36 13.58 -7.19 -1.06
N ALA A 37 13.38 -8.36 -0.46
CA ALA A 37 13.16 -9.60 -1.18
C ALA A 37 11.90 -9.54 -2.05
N TYR A 38 10.83 -8.95 -1.54
CA TYR A 38 9.61 -8.69 -2.29
C TYR A 38 9.86 -7.72 -3.47
N LEU A 39 10.54 -6.60 -3.21
CA LEU A 39 10.85 -5.61 -4.26
C LEU A 39 11.80 -6.17 -5.34
N ASP A 40 12.67 -7.11 -5.00
CA ASP A 40 13.55 -7.80 -5.94
C ASP A 40 12.85 -8.94 -6.71
N GLY A 41 11.57 -9.19 -6.42
CA GLY A 41 10.79 -10.25 -7.07
C GLY A 41 11.16 -11.66 -6.59
N ARG A 42 11.91 -11.80 -5.50
CA ARG A 42 12.29 -13.11 -4.93
C ARG A 42 11.17 -13.74 -4.11
N GLU A 43 10.28 -12.91 -3.57
CA GLU A 43 9.12 -13.34 -2.78
C GLU A 43 7.86 -12.69 -3.35
N PRO A 44 6.82 -13.46 -3.70
CA PRO A 44 5.60 -12.94 -4.30
C PRO A 44 4.67 -12.26 -3.29
N ASP A 45 4.81 -12.60 -2.01
CA ASP A 45 3.96 -12.12 -0.94
C ASP A 45 4.77 -11.37 0.12
N LEU A 46 4.16 -10.36 0.69
CA LEU A 46 4.71 -9.58 1.79
C LEU A 46 3.73 -9.60 2.96
N ASP A 47 3.99 -10.45 3.93
CA ASP A 47 3.22 -10.56 5.17
C ASP A 47 4.02 -9.98 6.32
N LEU A 48 3.66 -8.76 6.74
CA LEU A 48 4.24 -8.09 7.89
C LEU A 48 3.13 -7.72 8.88
N PRO A 49 3.42 -7.74 10.19
CA PRO A 49 2.44 -7.33 11.20
C PRO A 49 2.08 -5.86 11.03
N LEU A 50 0.78 -5.56 11.05
CA LEU A 50 0.26 -4.20 10.93
C LEU A 50 -0.46 -3.79 12.21
N ASP A 51 -0.13 -2.61 12.71
CA ASP A 51 -0.85 -1.92 13.78
C ASP A 51 -1.32 -0.56 13.24
N ILE A 52 -2.48 -0.56 12.60
CA ILE A 52 -3.00 0.60 11.89
C ILE A 52 -4.34 1.02 12.48
N ARG A 53 -4.46 2.30 12.83
CA ARG A 53 -5.76 2.92 13.14
C ARG A 53 -6.49 3.20 11.83
N ALA A 54 -7.74 2.75 11.76
CA ALA A 54 -8.57 2.88 10.58
C ALA A 54 -10.05 2.91 10.93
N THR A 55 -10.84 3.55 10.06
CA THR A 55 -12.30 3.42 10.10
C THR A 55 -12.72 1.99 9.71
N ALA A 56 -13.95 1.59 10.07
CA ALA A 56 -14.48 0.30 9.66
C ALA A 56 -14.50 0.13 8.14
N PHE A 57 -14.80 1.19 7.39
CA PHE A 57 -14.78 1.19 5.93
C PHE A 57 -13.37 0.98 5.37
N GLN A 58 -12.38 1.73 5.86
CA GLN A 58 -10.98 1.57 5.45
C GLN A 58 -10.48 0.14 5.70
N ARG A 59 -10.79 -0.44 6.86
CA ARG A 59 -10.41 -1.83 7.18
C ARG A 59 -10.99 -2.82 6.18
N LYS A 60 -12.27 -2.69 5.84
CA LYS A 60 -12.92 -3.55 4.83
C LYS A 60 -12.22 -3.44 3.48
N VAL A 61 -11.95 -2.23 3.02
CA VAL A 61 -11.24 -2.01 1.76
C VAL A 61 -9.86 -2.66 1.81
N TRP A 62 -9.04 -2.34 2.80
CA TRP A 62 -7.67 -2.83 2.88
C TRP A 62 -7.58 -4.35 3.02
N GLN A 63 -8.53 -5.00 3.72
CA GLN A 63 -8.63 -6.46 3.76
C GLN A 63 -8.91 -7.05 2.37
N GLU A 64 -9.74 -6.41 1.56
CA GLU A 64 -9.96 -6.86 0.18
C GLU A 64 -8.74 -6.64 -0.71
N LEU A 65 -8.00 -5.52 -0.52
CA LEU A 65 -6.77 -5.29 -1.26
C LEU A 65 -5.72 -6.39 -0.99
N GLN A 66 -5.58 -6.84 0.25
CA GLN A 66 -4.63 -7.90 0.63
C GLN A 66 -4.95 -9.25 -0.02
N LYS A 67 -6.17 -9.44 -0.51
CA LYS A 67 -6.58 -10.66 -1.24
C LYS A 67 -6.23 -10.60 -2.73
N ILE A 68 -5.79 -9.46 -3.26
CA ILE A 68 -5.39 -9.35 -4.66
C ILE A 68 -4.04 -10.03 -4.85
N PRO A 69 -3.96 -11.11 -5.64
CA PRO A 69 -2.70 -11.82 -5.82
C PRO A 69 -1.64 -10.97 -6.54
N PHE A 70 -0.39 -11.31 -6.34
CA PHE A 70 0.73 -10.78 -7.11
C PHE A 70 0.47 -10.93 -8.62
N GLY A 71 0.79 -9.91 -9.39
CA GLY A 71 0.58 -9.88 -10.84
C GLY A 71 -0.87 -9.68 -11.29
N GLN A 72 -1.81 -9.48 -10.38
CA GLN A 72 -3.20 -9.21 -10.71
C GLN A 72 -3.62 -7.80 -10.28
N THR A 73 -4.56 -7.24 -11.00
CA THR A 73 -5.19 -5.97 -10.66
C THR A 73 -6.71 -6.14 -10.46
N ARG A 74 -7.31 -5.21 -9.76
CA ARG A 74 -8.76 -5.06 -9.63
C ARG A 74 -9.12 -3.60 -9.82
N THR A 75 -10.35 -3.35 -10.25
CA THR A 75 -10.85 -1.97 -10.35
C THR A 75 -11.42 -1.50 -9.01
N TYR A 76 -11.49 -0.19 -8.83
CA TYR A 76 -12.15 0.40 -7.64
C TYR A 76 -13.60 -0.06 -7.52
N ALA A 77 -14.31 -0.23 -8.64
CA ALA A 77 -15.69 -0.73 -8.68
C ALA A 77 -15.79 -2.20 -8.26
N GLU A 78 -14.84 -3.05 -8.67
CA GLU A 78 -14.76 -4.45 -8.23
C GLU A 78 -14.56 -4.55 -6.72
N ILE A 79 -13.67 -3.76 -6.16
CA ILE A 79 -13.46 -3.71 -4.70
C ILE A 79 -14.72 -3.23 -4.00
N ALA A 80 -15.39 -2.18 -4.51
CA ALA A 80 -16.66 -1.70 -3.97
C ALA A 80 -17.74 -2.79 -3.93
N LYS A 81 -17.86 -3.57 -4.98
CA LYS A 81 -18.77 -4.72 -5.03
C LYS A 81 -18.44 -5.79 -3.99
N ARG A 82 -17.14 -6.11 -3.83
CA ARG A 82 -16.66 -7.13 -2.89
C ARG A 82 -16.92 -6.77 -1.42
N ILE A 83 -16.88 -5.49 -1.08
CA ILE A 83 -17.21 -5.03 0.28
C ILE A 83 -18.72 -4.81 0.49
N GLY A 84 -19.55 -5.16 -0.49
CA GLY A 84 -21.02 -5.04 -0.43
C GLY A 84 -21.54 -3.61 -0.62
N GLN A 85 -20.74 -2.71 -1.20
CA GLN A 85 -21.11 -1.31 -1.45
C GLN A 85 -20.80 -0.91 -2.89
N PRO A 86 -21.55 -1.43 -3.89
CA PRO A 86 -21.19 -1.31 -5.31
C PRO A 86 -21.14 0.12 -5.84
N THR A 87 -21.75 1.08 -5.15
CA THR A 87 -21.71 2.51 -5.52
C THR A 87 -20.56 3.29 -4.88
N ALA A 88 -19.74 2.63 -4.07
CA ALA A 88 -18.71 3.27 -3.25
C ALA A 88 -17.32 3.35 -3.91
N ALA A 89 -17.20 3.26 -5.24
CA ALA A 89 -15.91 3.27 -5.92
C ALA A 89 -15.03 4.49 -5.58
N ARG A 90 -15.61 5.68 -5.45
CA ARG A 90 -14.88 6.89 -5.04
C ARG A 90 -14.37 6.80 -3.59
N ALA A 91 -15.18 6.24 -2.70
CA ALA A 91 -14.78 6.04 -1.30
C ALA A 91 -13.67 4.97 -1.19
N VAL A 92 -13.71 3.92 -2.02
CA VAL A 92 -12.62 2.94 -2.16
C VAL A 92 -11.33 3.61 -2.63
N ALA A 93 -11.40 4.46 -3.66
CA ALA A 93 -10.25 5.22 -4.14
C ALA A 93 -9.64 6.10 -3.03
N ARG A 94 -10.47 6.73 -2.23
CA ARG A 94 -10.03 7.54 -1.08
C ARG A 94 -9.37 6.68 0.01
N ALA A 95 -9.92 5.51 0.29
CA ALA A 95 -9.32 4.55 1.23
C ALA A 95 -7.94 4.07 0.72
N CYS A 96 -7.78 3.85 -0.58
CA CYS A 96 -6.48 3.56 -1.19
C CYS A 96 -5.49 4.73 -1.02
N ALA A 97 -5.95 5.96 -1.23
CA ALA A 97 -5.12 7.17 -1.09
C ALA A 97 -4.67 7.45 0.35
N THR A 98 -5.36 6.93 1.33
CA THR A 98 -5.04 7.07 2.77
C THR A 98 -4.33 5.85 3.37
N ASN A 99 -4.01 4.85 2.56
CA ASN A 99 -3.27 3.67 3.01
C ASN A 99 -1.90 4.06 3.57
N PRO A 100 -1.60 3.79 4.86
CA PRO A 100 -0.33 4.13 5.47
C PRO A 100 0.76 3.08 5.27
N ALA A 101 0.40 1.88 4.81
CA ALA A 101 1.28 0.72 4.71
C ALA A 101 1.34 0.18 3.27
N ALA A 102 1.97 0.96 2.38
CA ALA A 102 2.20 0.55 1.01
C ALA A 102 2.90 -0.83 0.93
N LEU A 103 2.70 -1.55 -0.14
CA LEU A 103 3.19 -2.90 -0.40
C LEU A 103 2.46 -3.97 0.42
N VAL A 104 2.45 -3.90 1.74
CA VAL A 104 1.74 -4.84 2.61
C VAL A 104 0.23 -4.79 2.37
N ILE A 105 -0.30 -3.57 2.19
CA ILE A 105 -1.64 -3.34 1.68
C ILE A 105 -1.49 -2.87 0.23
N PRO A 106 -1.66 -3.75 -0.77
CA PRO A 106 -1.21 -3.51 -2.13
C PRO A 106 -2.17 -2.61 -2.93
N CYS A 107 -2.34 -1.36 -2.51
CA CYS A 107 -3.19 -0.40 -3.21
C CYS A 107 -2.70 -0.05 -4.62
N HIS A 108 -1.44 -0.34 -4.95
CA HIS A 108 -0.94 -0.24 -6.32
C HIS A 108 -1.63 -1.20 -7.29
N ARG A 109 -2.24 -2.31 -6.80
CA ARG A 109 -2.99 -3.28 -7.61
C ARG A 109 -4.42 -2.86 -7.91
N VAL A 110 -4.83 -1.66 -7.50
CA VAL A 110 -6.18 -1.14 -7.81
C VAL A 110 -6.09 -0.03 -8.85
N VAL A 111 -6.85 -0.20 -9.92
CA VAL A 111 -6.82 0.65 -11.13
C VAL A 111 -8.24 1.11 -11.50
N ARG A 112 -8.35 2.02 -12.47
CA ARG A 112 -9.64 2.41 -13.05
C ARG A 112 -10.16 1.38 -14.04
N GLU A 113 -11.46 1.41 -14.31
CA GLU A 113 -12.11 0.50 -15.27
C GLU A 113 -11.62 0.70 -16.71
N ASP A 114 -11.20 1.90 -17.08
CA ASP A 114 -10.64 2.23 -18.39
C ASP A 114 -9.15 1.81 -18.56
N GLY A 115 -8.57 1.19 -17.53
CA GLY A 115 -7.18 0.77 -17.50
C GLY A 115 -6.20 1.87 -17.05
N ASP A 116 -6.67 3.09 -16.80
CA ASP A 116 -5.87 4.15 -16.19
C ASP A 116 -5.43 3.72 -14.78
N LEU A 117 -4.20 4.04 -14.41
CA LEU A 117 -3.64 3.66 -13.11
C LEU A 117 -4.39 4.31 -11.93
N GLY A 118 -5.06 5.43 -12.17
CA GLY A 118 -5.60 6.26 -11.09
C GLY A 118 -4.50 6.93 -10.27
N GLY A 119 -4.86 7.48 -9.12
CA GLY A 119 -3.90 8.09 -8.23
C GLY A 119 -3.08 7.09 -7.44
N TYR A 120 -1.97 7.56 -6.87
CA TYR A 120 -1.17 6.84 -5.91
C TYR A 120 -0.53 7.82 -4.93
N ARG A 121 -0.64 7.55 -3.62
CA ARG A 121 -0.16 8.45 -2.55
C ARG A 121 1.31 8.82 -2.72
N TRP A 122 2.11 7.89 -3.19
CA TRP A 122 3.58 8.04 -3.32
C TRP A 122 4.06 8.31 -4.75
N GLY A 123 3.14 8.68 -5.64
CA GLY A 123 3.43 9.00 -7.04
C GLY A 123 3.06 7.89 -8.01
N VAL A 124 2.47 8.27 -9.14
CA VAL A 124 1.98 7.33 -10.18
C VAL A 124 3.13 6.54 -10.80
N GLU A 125 4.30 7.13 -10.94
CA GLU A 125 5.50 6.47 -11.47
C GLU A 125 5.93 5.28 -10.62
N ARG A 126 5.80 5.39 -9.29
CA ARG A 126 6.07 4.27 -8.37
C ARG A 126 5.04 3.17 -8.49
N LYS A 127 3.78 3.53 -8.70
CA LYS A 127 2.70 2.57 -8.94
C LYS A 127 2.95 1.79 -10.22
N GLU A 128 3.30 2.48 -11.29
CA GLU A 128 3.64 1.87 -12.58
C GLU A 128 4.83 0.92 -12.44
N ALA A 129 5.91 1.36 -11.80
CA ALA A 129 7.09 0.52 -11.57
C ALA A 129 6.78 -0.74 -10.76
N LEU A 130 5.90 -0.65 -9.76
CA LEU A 130 5.47 -1.82 -8.98
C LEU A 130 4.66 -2.79 -9.84
N LEU A 131 3.73 -2.30 -10.63
CA LEU A 131 2.93 -3.13 -11.53
C LEU A 131 3.79 -3.80 -12.62
N GLU A 132 4.76 -3.08 -13.18
CA GLU A 132 5.71 -3.66 -14.13
C GLU A 132 6.53 -4.80 -13.53
N ARG A 133 6.98 -4.66 -12.28
CA ARG A 133 7.70 -5.74 -11.57
C ARG A 133 6.84 -6.96 -11.32
N GLU A 134 5.54 -6.77 -11.14
CA GLU A 134 4.58 -7.85 -10.93
C GLU A 134 4.10 -8.51 -12.23
N ARG A 135 4.41 -7.93 -13.38
CA ARG A 135 4.15 -8.57 -14.68
C ARG A 135 5.12 -9.73 -14.89
N VAL A 136 4.57 -10.89 -14.99
CA VAL A 136 5.32 -12.12 -15.23
C VAL A 136 5.17 -12.54 -16.68
#